data_2463615aab04359c3e13875f8d430287
#
_entry.id   2463615aab04359c3e13875f8d430287
#
_cell.length_a   1.000
_cell.length_b   1.000
_cell.length_c   1.000
_cell.angle_alpha   90.00
_cell.angle_beta   90.00
_cell.angle_gamma   90.00
#
_symmetry.space_group_name_H-M   'P 1'
#
loop_
_entity.id
_entity.type
_entity.pdbx_description
1 polymer ?
#
loop_
_entity_poly.entity_id
_entity_poly.type
_entity_poly.pdbx_seq_one_letter_code
_entity_poly.pdbx_strand_id
1 'polypeptide(L)'
;MILLDTTPLVALCDARDSYHRLALRHLQTLAPARLALCEAVLMEACFLLPHHAQRQRLRAVLETLRIATVPRTDELAFWNDVLDWLLKYADHEPDWADGCLAVLSGRDASVTVWTYDREFRTTWRRPDGSAIPMAVSIR
;
A
#
# COMPACT_ATOMS: atom_id res chain seq x y z
N MET A 1 6.48 9.52 5.83
CA MET A 1 6.15 8.88 4.52
C MET A 1 4.99 7.94 4.72
N ILE A 2 4.06 7.96 3.80
CA ILE A 2 2.87 7.09 3.80
C ILE A 2 3.01 6.10 2.65
N LEU A 3 3.02 4.81 2.95
CA LEU A 3 2.98 3.76 1.94
C LEU A 3 1.54 3.54 1.50
N LEU A 4 1.31 3.65 0.20
CA LEU A 4 -0.01 3.49 -0.40
C LEU A 4 -0.23 2.02 -0.76
N ASP A 5 -1.31 1.44 -0.24
CA ASP A 5 -1.75 0.10 -0.61
C ASP A 5 -2.63 0.13 -1.86
N THR A 6 -2.90 -1.03 -2.42
CA THR A 6 -3.70 -1.21 -3.63
C THR A 6 -5.13 -0.70 -3.47
N THR A 7 -5.78 -0.94 -2.32
CA THR A 7 -7.19 -0.58 -2.12
C THR A 7 -7.45 0.92 -2.24
N PRO A 8 -6.73 1.83 -1.57
CA PRO A 8 -6.90 3.25 -1.80
C PRO A 8 -6.42 3.72 -3.17
N LEU A 9 -5.36 3.11 -3.72
CA LEU A 9 -4.88 3.48 -5.06
C LEU A 9 -5.93 3.21 -6.13
N VAL A 10 -6.53 2.01 -6.13
CA VAL A 10 -7.62 1.66 -7.04
C VAL A 10 -8.82 2.56 -6.83
N ALA A 11 -9.18 2.84 -5.58
CA ALA A 11 -10.30 3.73 -5.24
C ALA A 11 -10.10 5.16 -5.79
N LEU A 12 -8.88 5.68 -5.79
CA LEU A 12 -8.57 6.98 -6.40
C LEU A 12 -8.69 6.95 -7.93
N CYS A 13 -8.44 5.80 -8.55
CA CYS A 13 -8.41 5.64 -10.00
C CYS A 13 -9.76 5.23 -10.61
N ASP A 14 -10.72 4.76 -9.82
CA ASP A 14 -12.02 4.31 -10.31
C ASP A 14 -13.16 4.96 -9.51
N ALA A 15 -13.90 5.85 -10.16
CA ALA A 15 -15.03 6.54 -9.55
C ALA A 15 -16.18 5.61 -9.15
N ARG A 16 -16.21 4.38 -9.67
CA ARG A 16 -17.21 3.36 -9.33
C ARG A 16 -16.81 2.50 -8.14
N ASP A 17 -15.56 2.62 -7.67
CA ASP A 17 -15.10 1.90 -6.48
C ASP A 17 -15.88 2.37 -5.24
N SER A 18 -16.28 1.43 -4.40
CA SER A 18 -17.07 1.73 -3.18
C SER A 18 -16.34 2.66 -2.21
N TYR A 19 -15.00 2.66 -2.23
CA TYR A 19 -14.16 3.51 -1.40
C TYR A 19 -13.76 4.83 -2.07
N HIS A 20 -14.20 5.11 -3.29
CA HIS A 20 -13.74 6.29 -4.04
C HIS A 20 -13.91 7.59 -3.27
N ARG A 21 -15.11 7.86 -2.77
CA ARG A 21 -15.41 9.10 -2.01
C ARG A 21 -14.60 9.17 -0.72
N LEU A 22 -14.47 8.05 -0.02
CA LEU A 22 -13.69 7.96 1.21
C LEU A 22 -12.21 8.26 0.93
N ALA A 23 -11.65 7.67 -0.14
CA ALA A 23 -10.27 7.90 -0.54
C ALA A 23 -10.00 9.37 -0.86
N LEU A 24 -10.92 10.05 -1.54
CA LEU A 24 -10.79 11.49 -1.81
C LEU A 24 -10.78 12.32 -0.51
N ARG A 25 -11.64 11.99 0.46
CA ARG A 25 -11.65 12.66 1.76
C ARG A 25 -10.35 12.42 2.53
N HIS A 26 -9.88 11.17 2.57
CA HIS A 26 -8.61 10.84 3.22
C HIS A 26 -7.45 11.58 2.58
N LEU A 27 -7.43 11.65 1.25
CA LEU A 27 -6.39 12.37 0.52
C LEU A 27 -6.30 13.84 0.97
N GLN A 28 -7.43 14.49 1.17
CA GLN A 28 -7.48 15.88 1.67
C GLN A 28 -6.89 16.00 3.07
N THR A 29 -7.14 15.03 3.94
CA THR A 29 -6.59 15.05 5.31
C THR A 29 -5.11 14.67 5.38
N LEU A 30 -4.63 13.87 4.44
CA LEU A 30 -3.24 13.42 4.39
C LEU A 30 -2.30 14.43 3.73
N ALA A 31 -2.81 15.37 2.96
CA ALA A 31 -1.99 16.43 2.38
C ALA A 31 -1.44 17.34 3.52
N PRO A 32 -0.16 17.73 3.50
CA PRO A 32 0.85 17.58 2.46
C PRO A 32 1.81 16.37 2.65
N ALA A 33 1.39 15.31 3.29
CA ALA A 33 2.24 14.16 3.55
C ALA A 33 2.79 13.53 2.25
N ARG A 34 4.01 13.01 2.33
CA ARG A 34 4.65 12.32 1.20
C ARG A 34 4.06 10.91 1.04
N LEU A 35 3.45 10.65 -0.10
CA LEU A 35 2.97 9.33 -0.49
C LEU A 35 4.06 8.58 -1.25
N ALA A 36 4.17 7.28 -1.00
CA ALA A 36 5.11 6.41 -1.68
C ALA A 36 4.45 5.09 -2.07
N LEU A 37 4.97 4.49 -3.13
CA LEU A 37 4.43 3.27 -3.72
C LEU A 37 5.54 2.25 -3.91
N CYS A 38 5.32 1.01 -3.48
CA CYS A 38 6.17 -0.09 -3.87
C CYS A 38 5.65 -0.72 -5.18
N GLU A 39 6.55 -1.31 -5.95
CA GLU A 39 6.22 -1.87 -7.26
C GLU A 39 5.17 -2.98 -7.20
N ALA A 40 5.18 -3.79 -6.13
CA ALA A 40 4.19 -4.84 -5.94
C ALA A 40 2.76 -4.30 -5.92
N VAL A 41 2.53 -3.16 -5.25
CA VAL A 41 1.23 -2.49 -5.24
C VAL A 41 0.86 -1.95 -6.62
N LEU A 42 1.83 -1.39 -7.34
CA LEU A 42 1.59 -0.92 -8.71
C LEU A 42 1.17 -2.07 -9.64
N MET A 43 1.83 -3.22 -9.54
CA MET A 43 1.51 -4.41 -10.33
C MET A 43 0.08 -4.89 -10.05
N GLU A 44 -0.30 -4.99 -8.78
CA GLU A 44 -1.64 -5.39 -8.38
C GLU A 44 -2.70 -4.38 -8.85
N ALA A 45 -2.43 -3.09 -8.71
CA ALA A 45 -3.32 -2.04 -9.20
C ALA A 45 -3.53 -2.13 -10.72
N CYS A 46 -2.48 -2.37 -11.50
CA CYS A 46 -2.60 -2.56 -12.94
C CYS A 46 -3.45 -3.79 -13.31
N PHE A 47 -3.36 -4.85 -12.52
CA PHE A 47 -4.20 -6.03 -12.70
C PHE A 47 -5.68 -5.71 -12.44
N LEU A 48 -5.98 -4.92 -11.41
CA LEU A 48 -7.33 -4.54 -11.03
C LEU A 48 -7.89 -3.39 -11.88
N LEU A 49 -7.06 -2.68 -12.63
CA LEU A 49 -7.41 -1.57 -13.52
C LEU A 49 -7.03 -1.93 -14.98
N PRO A 50 -7.67 -2.93 -15.60
CA PRO A 50 -7.20 -3.44 -16.89
C PRO A 50 -7.56 -2.54 -18.08
N HIS A 51 -8.54 -1.64 -17.94
CA HIS A 51 -9.04 -0.84 -19.05
C HIS A 51 -8.13 0.38 -19.30
N HIS A 52 -8.07 0.79 -20.57
CA HIS A 52 -7.23 1.92 -21.01
C HIS A 52 -7.49 3.21 -20.21
N ALA A 53 -8.75 3.58 -20.04
CA ALA A 53 -9.11 4.80 -19.30
C ALA A 53 -8.70 4.72 -17.82
N GLN A 54 -8.81 3.55 -17.21
CA GLN A 54 -8.39 3.33 -15.82
C GLN A 54 -6.86 3.49 -15.68
N ARG A 55 -6.10 2.95 -16.60
CA ARG A 55 -4.62 3.05 -16.59
C ARG A 55 -4.13 4.46 -16.91
N GLN A 56 -4.81 5.20 -17.78
CA GLN A 56 -4.55 6.62 -17.97
C GLN A 56 -4.78 7.40 -16.67
N ARG A 57 -5.85 7.08 -15.95
CA ARG A 57 -6.15 7.72 -14.66
C ARG A 57 -5.13 7.35 -13.59
N LEU A 58 -4.68 6.10 -13.54
CA LEU A 58 -3.60 5.66 -12.66
C LEU A 58 -2.34 6.49 -12.89
N ARG A 59 -1.92 6.64 -14.14
CA ARG A 59 -0.77 7.49 -14.50
C ARG A 59 -0.97 8.93 -14.02
N ALA A 60 -2.13 9.51 -14.28
CA ALA A 60 -2.44 10.88 -13.85
C ALA A 60 -2.42 11.04 -12.33
N VAL A 61 -2.92 10.06 -11.56
CA VAL A 61 -2.87 10.05 -10.09
C VAL A 61 -1.42 10.03 -9.61
N LEU A 62 -0.59 9.14 -10.15
CA LEU A 62 0.82 9.04 -9.78
C LEU A 62 1.57 10.36 -10.03
N GLU A 63 1.32 10.99 -11.15
CA GLU A 63 1.96 12.27 -11.53
C GLU A 63 1.44 13.43 -10.68
N THR A 64 0.13 13.58 -10.58
CA THR A 64 -0.51 14.69 -9.86
C THR A 64 -0.17 14.71 -8.38
N LEU A 65 -0.20 13.55 -7.74
CA LEU A 65 0.13 13.39 -6.33
C LEU A 65 1.62 13.29 -6.08
N ARG A 66 2.44 13.30 -7.12
CA ARG A 66 3.91 13.16 -7.02
C ARG A 66 4.31 11.97 -6.16
N ILE A 67 3.66 10.82 -6.41
CA ILE A 67 3.92 9.62 -5.64
C ILE A 67 5.35 9.17 -5.84
N ALA A 68 6.08 9.00 -4.75
CA ALA A 68 7.47 8.57 -4.77
C ALA A 68 7.57 7.04 -4.90
N THR A 69 8.65 6.58 -5.53
CA THR A 69 9.04 5.17 -5.46
C THR A 69 9.78 4.89 -4.15
N VAL A 70 9.64 3.68 -3.63
CA VAL A 70 10.40 3.26 -2.45
C VAL A 70 11.81 2.88 -2.90
N PRO A 71 12.87 3.51 -2.37
CA PRO A 71 14.25 3.14 -2.71
C PRO A 71 14.56 1.69 -2.29
N ARG A 72 15.22 0.94 -3.15
CA ARG A 72 15.72 -0.40 -2.84
C ARG A 72 17.23 -0.38 -2.86
N THR A 73 17.84 -0.82 -1.76
CA THR A 73 19.29 -0.90 -1.62
C THR A 73 19.82 -2.33 -1.73
N ASP A 74 18.98 -3.31 -1.37
CA ASP A 74 19.32 -4.74 -1.46
C ASP A 74 18.05 -5.55 -1.76
N GLU A 75 17.88 -5.89 -3.03
CA GLU A 75 16.66 -6.59 -3.49
C GLU A 75 16.54 -8.00 -2.95
N LEU A 76 17.64 -8.77 -2.93
CA LEU A 76 17.60 -10.16 -2.47
C LEU A 76 17.32 -10.24 -0.97
N ALA A 77 17.95 -9.39 -0.17
CA ALA A 77 17.67 -9.33 1.27
C ALA A 77 16.22 -8.93 1.52
N PHE A 78 15.70 -7.97 0.77
CA PHE A 78 14.29 -7.58 0.86
C PHE A 78 13.34 -8.73 0.49
N TRP A 79 13.61 -9.45 -0.59
CA TRP A 79 12.80 -10.60 -0.98
C TRP A 79 12.81 -11.71 0.09
N ASN A 80 13.96 -11.99 0.68
CA ASN A 80 14.06 -12.95 1.77
C ASN A 80 13.27 -12.53 3.00
N ASP A 81 13.32 -11.26 3.38
CA ASP A 81 12.54 -10.72 4.49
C ASP A 81 11.02 -10.86 4.21
N VAL A 82 10.58 -10.57 2.99
CA VAL A 82 9.19 -10.72 2.60
C VAL A 82 8.77 -12.20 2.59
N LEU A 83 9.60 -13.09 2.06
CA LEU A 83 9.33 -14.54 2.07
C LEU A 83 9.23 -15.08 3.49
N ASP A 84 10.12 -14.68 4.39
CA ASP A 84 10.04 -15.04 5.81
C ASP A 84 8.73 -14.58 6.44
N TRP A 85 8.31 -13.35 6.11
CA TRP A 85 7.04 -12.81 6.60
C TRP A 85 5.85 -13.60 6.05
N LEU A 86 5.83 -13.93 4.75
CA LEU A 86 4.78 -14.74 4.13
C LEU A 86 4.67 -16.13 4.78
N LEU A 87 5.80 -16.77 5.07
CA LEU A 87 5.83 -18.07 5.74
C LEU A 87 5.26 -17.98 7.15
N LYS A 88 5.55 -16.92 7.88
CA LYS A 88 5.01 -16.69 9.23
C LYS A 88 3.48 -16.58 9.24
N TYR A 89 2.88 -15.98 8.21
CA TYR A 89 1.44 -15.77 8.09
C TYR A 89 0.77 -16.70 7.08
N ALA A 90 1.39 -17.83 6.74
CA ALA A 90 0.93 -18.73 5.68
C ALA A 90 -0.53 -19.20 5.87
N ASP A 91 -1.00 -19.38 7.11
CA ASP A 91 -2.38 -19.80 7.40
C ASP A 91 -3.44 -18.78 6.98
N HIS A 92 -3.04 -17.51 6.84
CA HIS A 92 -3.92 -16.41 6.41
C HIS A 92 -3.78 -16.08 4.92
N GLU A 93 -2.95 -16.79 4.19
CA GLU A 93 -2.75 -16.65 2.75
C GLU A 93 -2.48 -15.21 2.29
N PRO A 94 -1.51 -14.48 2.91
CA PRO A 94 -1.16 -13.14 2.46
C PRO A 94 -0.56 -13.14 1.06
N ASP A 95 -0.75 -12.07 0.33
CA ASP A 95 -0.08 -11.90 -0.95
C ASP A 95 1.29 -11.22 -0.81
N TRP A 96 2.01 -11.11 -1.92
CA TRP A 96 3.33 -10.51 -1.95
C TRP A 96 3.30 -9.01 -1.58
N ALA A 97 2.28 -8.28 -2.02
CA ALA A 97 2.15 -6.86 -1.72
C ALA A 97 1.95 -6.62 -0.23
N ASP A 98 1.14 -7.45 0.46
CA ASP A 98 0.95 -7.41 1.92
C ASP A 98 2.31 -7.52 2.64
N GLY A 99 3.09 -8.51 2.26
CA GLY A 99 4.41 -8.73 2.82
C GLY A 99 5.38 -7.57 2.56
N CYS A 100 5.36 -7.02 1.35
CA CYS A 100 6.17 -5.85 1.03
C CYS A 100 5.84 -4.66 1.93
N LEU A 101 4.57 -4.36 2.12
CA LEU A 101 4.14 -3.24 2.96
C LEU A 101 4.52 -3.47 4.43
N ALA A 102 4.30 -4.67 4.94
CA ALA A 102 4.65 -5.02 6.32
C ALA A 102 6.16 -4.88 6.58
N VAL A 103 6.98 -5.42 5.69
CA VAL A 103 8.45 -5.36 5.82
C VAL A 103 8.94 -3.92 5.68
N LEU A 104 8.47 -3.18 4.68
CA LEU A 104 8.86 -1.78 4.48
C LEU A 104 8.47 -0.89 5.65
N SER A 105 7.27 -1.08 6.21
CA SER A 105 6.83 -0.34 7.39
C SER A 105 7.71 -0.61 8.61
N GLY A 106 8.30 -1.80 8.69
CA GLY A 106 9.19 -2.20 9.79
C GLY A 106 10.59 -1.62 9.69
N ARG A 107 11.01 -1.15 8.51
CA ARG A 107 12.36 -0.61 8.29
C ARG A 107 12.53 0.84 8.73
N ASP A 108 11.42 1.58 8.85
CA ASP A 108 11.41 2.96 9.31
C ASP A 108 10.19 3.18 10.20
N ALA A 109 10.42 3.49 11.47
CA ALA A 109 9.36 3.66 12.47
C ALA A 109 8.38 4.78 12.14
N SER A 110 8.79 5.78 11.34
CA SER A 110 7.94 6.90 10.93
C SER A 110 6.97 6.58 9.79
N VAL A 111 7.14 5.42 9.15
CA VAL A 111 6.30 5.02 8.01
C VAL A 111 4.95 4.53 8.49
N THR A 112 3.89 5.05 7.87
CA THR A 112 2.52 4.58 8.05
C THR A 112 1.99 3.99 6.75
N VAL A 113 0.94 3.17 6.83
CA VAL A 113 0.32 2.52 5.66
C VAL A 113 -1.09 3.07 5.48
N TRP A 114 -1.42 3.46 4.26
CA TRP A 114 -2.78 3.81 3.87
C TRP A 114 -3.42 2.63 3.15
N THR A 115 -4.34 1.96 3.83
CA THR A 115 -5.07 0.79 3.31
C THR A 115 -6.49 0.75 3.83
N TYR A 116 -7.38 0.09 3.10
CA TYR A 116 -8.73 -0.24 3.53
C TYR A 116 -8.90 -1.73 3.85
N ASP A 117 -7.84 -2.52 3.72
CA ASP A 117 -7.83 -3.92 4.11
C ASP A 117 -7.73 -4.04 5.63
N ARG A 118 -8.73 -4.68 6.23
CA ARG A 118 -8.81 -4.91 7.68
C ARG A 118 -7.68 -5.77 8.23
N GLU A 119 -7.10 -6.66 7.41
CA GLU A 119 -6.02 -7.55 7.84
C GLU A 119 -4.81 -6.76 8.35
N PHE A 120 -4.55 -5.57 7.80
CA PHE A 120 -3.48 -4.70 8.29
C PHE A 120 -3.71 -4.19 9.72
N ARG A 121 -4.94 -4.19 10.19
CA ARG A 121 -5.30 -3.75 11.54
C ARG A 121 -5.44 -4.88 12.52
N THR A 122 -5.89 -6.04 12.06
CA THR A 122 -6.28 -7.15 12.93
C THR A 122 -5.26 -8.28 12.95
N THR A 123 -4.57 -8.57 11.86
CA THR A 123 -3.77 -9.76 11.65
C THR A 123 -2.31 -9.47 11.35
N TRP A 124 -2.05 -8.64 10.34
CA TRP A 124 -0.69 -8.34 9.89
C TRP A 124 0.08 -7.54 10.95
N ARG A 125 1.33 -7.91 11.14
CA ARG A 125 2.27 -7.23 12.02
C ARG A 125 3.57 -6.99 11.27
N ARG A 126 4.37 -6.04 11.75
CA ARG A 126 5.76 -5.87 11.30
C ARG A 126 6.56 -7.14 11.60
N PRO A 127 7.72 -7.36 10.97
CA PRO A 127 8.58 -8.52 11.25
C PRO A 127 8.95 -8.66 12.74
N ASP A 128 9.07 -7.56 13.47
CA ASP A 128 9.35 -7.56 14.91
C ASP A 128 8.12 -7.83 15.80
N GLY A 129 6.95 -8.05 15.22
CA GLY A 129 5.69 -8.29 15.90
C GLY A 129 4.92 -7.05 16.31
N SER A 130 5.46 -5.86 16.11
CA SER A 130 4.74 -4.62 16.40
C SER A 130 3.62 -4.34 15.39
N ALA A 131 2.64 -3.53 15.80
CA ALA A 131 1.54 -3.13 14.92
C ALA A 131 2.05 -2.29 13.74
N ILE A 132 1.43 -2.48 12.59
CA ILE A 132 1.66 -1.63 11.41
C ILE A 132 0.86 -0.33 11.60
N PRO A 133 1.52 0.84 11.69
CA PRO A 133 0.79 2.08 11.88
C PRO A 133 -0.04 2.45 10.66
N MET A 134 -1.30 2.79 10.90
CA MET A 134 -2.24 3.19 9.84
C MET A 134 -2.23 4.70 9.64
N ALA A 135 -2.20 5.12 8.38
CA ALA A 135 -2.28 6.55 8.02
C ALA A 135 -3.68 7.12 8.19
N VAL A 136 -4.71 6.27 8.09
CA VAL A 136 -6.12 6.65 8.20
C VAL A 136 -6.86 5.69 9.12
N SER A 137 -7.95 6.18 9.72
CA SER A 137 -8.91 5.33 10.41
C SER A 137 -10.10 5.02 9.51
N ILE A 138 -10.61 3.79 9.60
CA ILE A 138 -11.84 3.36 8.94
C ILE A 138 -12.88 3.17 10.02
N ARG A 139 -13.98 3.88 9.88
CA ARG A 139 -15.14 3.75 10.77
C ARG A 139 -16.35 3.28 9.98
#